data_a91d4e6f991b5179e98e13ffe2a387f1
#
_entry.id   a91d4e6f991b5179e98e13ffe2a387f1
#
_cell.length_a   1.000
_cell.length_b   1.000
_cell.length_c   1.000
_cell.angle_alpha   90.00
_cell.angle_beta   90.00
_cell.angle_gamma   90.00
#
_symmetry.space_group_name_H-M   'P 1'
#
loop_
_entity.id
_entity.type
_entity.pdbx_description
1 polymer ?
#
loop_
_entity_poly.entity_id
_entity_poly.type
_entity_poly.pdbx_seq_one_letter_code
_entity_poly.pdbx_strand_id
1 'polypeptide(L)'
;MKTALEKINEIASKEMSTWKEDAMERRKSRAWTDRSNRIAVMILQEIRKQKPMNGMTQKKLAEEMGVTPQYINKVVKGKENLTLETVSKIEEVLGIRLLEVPILETPSTQ
;
A
#
# COMPACT_ATOMS: atom_id res chain seq x y z
N MET A 1 -6.39 -36.78 -33.39
CA MET A 1 -5.10 -36.06 -33.44
C MET A 1 -5.35 -34.62 -33.85
N LYS A 2 -4.84 -33.68 -33.03
CA LYS A 2 -5.03 -32.26 -33.30
C LYS A 2 -4.12 -31.82 -34.44
N THR A 3 -4.61 -30.98 -35.33
CA THR A 3 -3.81 -30.40 -36.38
C THR A 3 -2.85 -29.34 -35.77
N ALA A 4 -1.84 -28.95 -36.51
CA ALA A 4 -0.92 -27.91 -36.08
C ALA A 4 -1.64 -26.61 -35.82
N LEU A 5 -2.64 -26.29 -36.63
CA LEU A 5 -3.45 -25.07 -36.45
C LEU A 5 -4.27 -25.10 -35.16
N GLU A 6 -4.85 -26.25 -34.84
CA GLU A 6 -5.60 -26.42 -33.59
C GLU A 6 -4.70 -26.23 -32.37
N LYS A 7 -3.48 -26.77 -32.40
CA LYS A 7 -2.51 -26.60 -31.33
C LYS A 7 -2.11 -25.14 -31.15
N ILE A 8 -1.89 -24.45 -32.27
CA ILE A 8 -1.54 -23.01 -32.22
C ILE A 8 -2.69 -22.22 -31.62
N ASN A 9 -3.93 -22.50 -32.00
CA ASN A 9 -5.09 -21.82 -31.46
C ASN A 9 -5.27 -22.07 -29.96
N GLU A 10 -4.99 -23.27 -29.48
CA GLU A 10 -5.05 -23.58 -28.05
C GLU A 10 -4.01 -22.79 -27.27
N ILE A 11 -2.77 -22.74 -27.77
CA ILE A 11 -1.69 -22.01 -27.12
C ILE A 11 -2.01 -20.52 -27.09
N ALA A 12 -2.46 -19.97 -28.22
CA ALA A 12 -2.83 -18.56 -28.30
C ALA A 12 -3.96 -18.22 -27.34
N SER A 13 -4.96 -19.10 -27.20
CA SER A 13 -6.06 -18.89 -26.25
C SER A 13 -5.57 -18.90 -24.81
N LYS A 14 -4.69 -19.83 -24.45
CA LYS A 14 -4.11 -19.89 -23.12
C LYS A 14 -3.30 -18.66 -22.78
N GLU A 15 -2.43 -18.23 -23.68
CA GLU A 15 -1.61 -17.03 -23.49
C GLU A 15 -2.50 -15.80 -23.32
N MET A 16 -3.54 -15.69 -24.13
CA MET A 16 -4.46 -14.56 -24.02
C MET A 16 -5.22 -14.55 -22.70
N SER A 17 -5.66 -15.71 -22.22
CA SER A 17 -6.34 -15.83 -20.92
C SER A 17 -5.39 -15.43 -19.78
N THR A 18 -4.17 -15.93 -19.78
CA THR A 18 -3.17 -15.60 -18.77
C THR A 18 -2.88 -14.10 -18.76
N TRP A 19 -2.72 -13.52 -19.94
CA TRP A 19 -2.47 -12.09 -20.07
C TRP A 19 -3.62 -11.25 -19.51
N LYS A 20 -4.86 -11.66 -19.75
CA LYS A 20 -6.04 -10.99 -19.21
C LYS A 20 -6.11 -11.11 -17.71
N GLU A 21 -5.82 -12.28 -17.15
CA GLU A 21 -5.79 -12.50 -15.71
C GLU A 21 -4.73 -11.62 -15.04
N ASP A 22 -3.53 -11.57 -15.61
CA ASP A 22 -2.45 -10.72 -15.10
C ASP A 22 -2.82 -9.25 -15.15
N ALA A 23 -3.47 -8.81 -16.22
CA ALA A 23 -3.93 -7.44 -16.35
C ALA A 23 -5.00 -7.10 -15.31
N MET A 24 -5.92 -8.03 -15.05
CA MET A 24 -6.95 -7.85 -14.03
C MET A 24 -6.36 -7.78 -12.63
N GLU A 25 -5.40 -8.63 -12.32
CA GLU A 25 -4.71 -8.58 -11.02
C GLU A 25 -3.98 -7.28 -10.82
N ARG A 26 -3.27 -6.79 -11.85
CA ARG A 26 -2.61 -5.48 -11.78
C ARG A 26 -3.59 -4.35 -11.53
N ARG A 27 -4.78 -4.41 -12.13
CA ARG A 27 -5.82 -3.41 -11.87
C ARG A 27 -6.35 -3.48 -10.45
N LYS A 28 -6.57 -4.70 -9.94
CA LYS A 28 -7.06 -4.89 -8.58
C LYS A 28 -6.08 -4.36 -7.54
N SER A 29 -4.78 -4.56 -7.75
CA SER A 29 -3.77 -4.12 -6.80
C SER A 29 -3.38 -2.64 -6.95
N ARG A 30 -3.70 -2.01 -8.07
CA ARG A 30 -3.29 -0.62 -8.33
C ARG A 30 -3.82 0.36 -7.28
N ALA A 31 -5.08 0.21 -6.89
CA ALA A 31 -5.70 1.14 -5.96
C ALA A 31 -4.98 1.17 -4.61
N TRP A 32 -4.72 0.00 -4.02
CA TRP A 32 -4.02 -0.03 -2.74
C TRP A 32 -2.53 0.31 -2.89
N THR A 33 -1.92 -0.04 -4.00
CA THR A 33 -0.51 0.29 -4.27
C THR A 33 -0.33 1.80 -4.37
N ASP A 34 -1.21 2.49 -5.08
CA ASP A 34 -1.17 3.94 -5.18
C ASP A 34 -1.33 4.60 -3.81
N ARG A 35 -2.26 4.09 -3.00
CA ARG A 35 -2.48 4.59 -1.66
C ARG A 35 -1.28 4.33 -0.75
N SER A 36 -0.71 3.13 -0.84
CA SER A 36 0.50 2.79 -0.07
C SER A 36 1.67 3.68 -0.45
N ASN A 37 1.83 3.99 -1.72
CA ASN A 37 2.88 4.89 -2.19
C ASN A 37 2.69 6.31 -1.65
N ARG A 38 1.47 6.82 -1.65
CA ARG A 38 1.17 8.15 -1.11
C ARG A 38 1.43 8.20 0.39
N ILE A 39 1.01 7.18 1.10
CA ILE A 39 1.25 7.06 2.54
C ILE A 39 2.75 7.02 2.81
N ALA A 40 3.51 6.24 2.03
CA ALA A 40 4.96 6.16 2.15
C ALA A 40 5.62 7.53 2.01
N VAL A 41 5.22 8.31 1.00
CA VAL A 41 5.75 9.66 0.80
C VAL A 41 5.43 10.55 1.99
N MET A 42 4.20 10.51 2.48
CA MET A 42 3.79 11.31 3.64
C MET A 42 4.59 10.95 4.89
N ILE A 43 4.83 9.66 5.12
CA ILE A 43 5.64 9.20 6.25
C ILE A 43 7.07 9.73 6.14
N LEU A 44 7.68 9.60 4.97
CA LEU A 44 9.05 10.07 4.75
C LEU A 44 9.17 11.59 4.92
N GLN A 45 8.20 12.33 4.41
CA GLN A 45 8.18 13.78 4.58
C GLN A 45 8.04 14.16 6.05
N GLU A 46 7.19 13.48 6.79
CA GLU A 46 6.97 13.77 8.20
C GLU A 46 8.18 13.41 9.05
N ILE A 47 8.84 12.28 8.76
CA ILE A 47 10.09 11.92 9.44
C ILE A 47 11.15 12.98 9.21
N ARG A 48 11.31 13.43 7.98
CA ARG A 48 12.27 14.47 7.63
C ARG A 48 11.97 15.78 8.36
N LYS A 49 10.69 16.13 8.45
CA LYS A 49 10.24 17.34 9.13
C LYS A 49 10.49 17.26 10.63
N GLN A 50 10.22 16.11 11.24
CA GLN A 50 10.32 15.94 12.69
C GLN A 50 11.73 15.65 13.17
N LYS A 51 12.61 15.17 12.31
CA LYS A 51 13.98 14.82 12.72
C LYS A 51 14.69 15.91 13.47
N PRO A 52 14.74 17.17 13.00
CA PRO A 52 15.40 18.24 13.75
C PRO A 52 14.63 18.66 15.00
N MET A 53 13.36 18.31 15.11
CA MET A 53 12.52 18.71 16.24
C MET A 53 12.56 17.72 17.38
N ASN A 54 12.41 16.42 17.07
CA ASN A 54 12.31 15.37 18.09
C ASN A 54 13.19 14.16 17.80
N GLY A 55 14.05 14.23 16.80
CA GLY A 55 14.95 13.13 16.46
C GLY A 55 14.28 11.96 15.75
N MET A 56 13.11 12.18 15.16
CA MET A 56 12.39 11.10 14.50
C MET A 56 13.19 10.49 13.35
N THR A 57 13.21 9.16 13.31
CA THR A 57 13.83 8.37 12.25
C THR A 57 12.96 7.14 11.97
N GLN A 58 13.25 6.44 10.89
CA GLN A 58 12.55 5.19 10.59
C GLN A 58 12.74 4.17 11.72
N LYS A 59 13.95 4.12 12.29
CA LYS A 59 14.25 3.22 13.39
C LYS A 59 13.42 3.56 14.62
N LYS A 60 13.36 4.84 14.97
CA LYS A 60 12.57 5.30 16.11
C LYS A 60 11.09 5.01 15.92
N LEU A 61 10.58 5.24 14.71
CA LEU A 61 9.20 4.92 14.38
C LEU A 61 8.93 3.43 14.59
N ALA A 62 9.83 2.57 14.11
CA ALA A 62 9.69 1.13 14.29
C ALA A 62 9.67 0.75 15.77
N GLU A 63 10.55 1.31 16.56
CA GLU A 63 10.61 1.06 17.99
C GLU A 63 9.33 1.46 18.70
N GLU A 64 8.82 2.64 18.40
CA GLU A 64 7.59 3.14 19.02
C GLU A 64 6.35 2.35 18.59
N MET A 65 6.36 1.80 17.39
CA MET A 65 5.26 0.94 16.92
C MET A 65 5.39 -0.51 17.38
N GLY A 66 6.55 -0.91 17.89
CA GLY A 66 6.80 -2.30 18.25
C GLY A 66 6.98 -3.21 17.06
N VAL A 67 7.49 -2.69 15.95
CA VAL A 67 7.75 -3.46 14.73
C VAL A 67 9.23 -3.39 14.38
N THR A 68 9.64 -4.19 13.40
CA THR A 68 11.04 -4.22 12.99
C THR A 68 11.37 -3.05 12.06
N PRO A 69 12.63 -2.58 12.04
CA PRO A 69 13.05 -1.57 11.07
C PRO A 69 12.89 -2.04 9.63
N GLN A 70 13.02 -3.33 9.38
CA GLN A 70 12.81 -3.91 8.05
C GLN A 70 11.37 -3.73 7.59
N TYR A 71 10.41 -3.88 8.51
CA TYR A 71 9.00 -3.67 8.20
C TYR A 71 8.76 -2.21 7.79
N ILE A 72 9.28 -1.26 8.56
CA ILE A 72 9.15 0.17 8.24
C ILE A 72 9.80 0.48 6.89
N ASN A 73 10.94 -0.16 6.60
CA ASN A 73 11.59 0.01 5.31
C ASN A 73 10.69 -0.40 4.15
N LYS A 74 9.96 -1.50 4.31
CA LYS A 74 8.99 -1.94 3.31
C LYS A 74 7.83 -0.95 3.17
N VAL A 75 7.36 -0.44 4.28
CA VAL A 75 6.27 0.55 4.31
C VAL A 75 6.66 1.80 3.55
N VAL A 76 7.84 2.35 3.82
CA VAL A 76 8.29 3.59 3.19
C VAL A 76 8.70 3.42 1.74
N LYS A 77 8.83 2.19 1.27
CA LYS A 77 9.02 1.90 -0.15
C LYS A 77 7.69 1.75 -0.89
N GLY A 78 6.58 1.82 -0.16
CA GLY A 78 5.26 1.70 -0.76
C GLY A 78 4.88 0.30 -1.21
N LYS A 79 5.58 -0.70 -0.72
CA LYS A 79 5.38 -2.09 -1.14
C LYS A 79 4.53 -2.91 -0.19
N GLU A 80 4.12 -2.33 0.92
CA GLU A 80 3.35 -3.04 1.93
C GLU A 80 1.86 -2.74 1.79
N ASN A 81 1.04 -3.79 1.86
CA ASN A 81 -0.41 -3.61 1.92
C ASN A 81 -0.76 -3.35 3.39
N LEU A 82 -0.90 -2.09 3.73
CA LEU A 82 -1.09 -1.67 5.11
C LEU A 82 -2.50 -1.96 5.62
N THR A 83 -2.59 -2.45 6.85
CA THR A 83 -3.88 -2.57 7.52
C THR A 83 -4.25 -1.23 8.13
N LEU A 84 -5.53 -1.03 8.42
CA LEU A 84 -6.00 0.18 9.09
C LEU A 84 -5.38 0.31 10.48
N GLU A 85 -5.17 -0.81 11.16
CA GLU A 85 -4.52 -0.80 12.46
C GLU A 85 -3.09 -0.25 12.36
N THR A 86 -2.33 -0.71 11.38
CA THR A 86 -0.96 -0.24 11.17
C THR A 86 -0.94 1.24 10.82
N VAL A 87 -1.83 1.67 9.92
CA VAL A 87 -1.94 3.09 9.55
C VAL A 87 -2.25 3.94 10.78
N SER A 88 -3.18 3.48 11.61
CA SER A 88 -3.56 4.20 12.82
C SER A 88 -2.40 4.32 13.81
N LYS A 89 -1.60 3.27 13.96
CA LYS A 89 -0.42 3.31 14.82
C LYS A 89 0.60 4.33 14.33
N ILE A 90 0.84 4.37 13.02
CA ILE A 90 1.76 5.34 12.42
C ILE A 90 1.25 6.75 12.66
N GLU A 91 -0.05 6.97 12.46
CA GLU A 91 -0.68 8.27 12.71
C GLU A 91 -0.50 8.73 14.15
N GLU A 92 -0.68 7.82 15.11
CA GLU A 92 -0.51 8.13 16.52
C GLU A 92 0.94 8.52 16.84
N VAL A 93 1.90 7.74 16.36
CA VAL A 93 3.31 7.99 16.64
C VAL A 93 3.79 9.30 16.01
N LEU A 94 3.43 9.54 14.76
CA LEU A 94 3.85 10.74 14.04
C LEU A 94 2.99 11.97 14.33
N GLY A 95 1.80 11.76 14.90
CA GLY A 95 0.88 12.86 15.18
C GLY A 95 0.29 13.48 13.94
N ILE A 96 0.10 12.70 12.89
CA ILE A 96 -0.45 13.17 11.62
C ILE A 96 -1.62 12.31 11.18
N ARG A 97 -2.30 12.75 10.15
CA ARG A 97 -3.37 11.99 9.53
C ARG A 97 -2.93 11.50 8.17
N LEU A 98 -2.88 10.18 7.98
CA LEU A 98 -2.48 9.56 6.72
C LEU A 98 -3.66 9.11 5.89
N LEU A 99 -4.73 8.73 6.56
CA LEU A 99 -5.93 8.23 5.91
C LEU A 99 -7.14 8.91 6.50
N GLU A 100 -7.97 9.47 5.65
CA GLU A 100 -9.16 10.16 6.10
C GLU A 100 -10.36 9.57 5.37
N VAL A 101 -11.35 9.17 6.16
CA VAL A 101 -12.60 8.64 5.62
C VAL A 101 -13.62 9.77 5.59
N PRO A 102 -14.25 10.02 4.44
CA PRO A 102 -15.28 11.04 4.38
C PRO A 102 -16.40 10.75 5.38
N ILE A 103 -16.76 11.75 6.15
CA ILE A 103 -17.85 11.61 7.10
C ILE A 103 -19.13 12.03 6.42
N LEU A 104 -20.08 11.10 6.36
CA LEU A 104 -21.40 11.45 5.88
C LEU A 104 -22.10 12.22 6.97
N GLU A 105 -22.60 13.39 6.63
CA GLU A 105 -23.38 14.14 7.59
C GLU A 105 -24.67 13.40 7.88
N THR A 106 -24.82 12.99 9.12
CA THR A 106 -26.06 12.42 9.57
C THR A 106 -26.74 13.45 10.43
N PRO A 107 -27.98 13.74 10.14
CA PRO A 107 -28.66 14.79 10.86
C PRO A 107 -28.80 14.50 12.32
N SER A 108 -28.55 13.43 12.78
CA SER A 108 -28.74 13.21 14.13
C SER A 108 -27.61 13.09 14.89
N THR A 109 -26.67 13.17 14.61
CA THR A 109 -25.78 12.88 15.34
C THR A 109 -25.52 13.06 16.43
N GLN A 110 -25.65 13.00 16.93
CA GLN A 110 -25.45 12.93 17.97
C GLN A 110 -25.15 13.22 18.69
#